data_9c95400f4db7928e1c5aa86906c40366
#
_entry.id   9c95400f4db7928e1c5aa86906c40366
#
_cell.length_a   1.000
_cell.length_b   1.000
_cell.length_c   1.000
_cell.angle_alpha   90.00
_cell.angle_beta   90.00
_cell.angle_gamma   90.00
#
_symmetry.space_group_name_H-M   'P 1'
#
loop_
_entity.id
_entity.type
_entity.pdbx_description
1 polymer ?
#
loop_
_entity_poly.entity_id
_entity_poly.type
_entity_poly.pdbx_seq_one_letter_code
_entity_poly.pdbx_strand_id
1 'polypeptide(L)'
;MADNNTETNWQQATIEKLALSGLKEQKAARRWGLFFKALLFIYLFTLLFIALGWFGGGAKSSSAHTALIDISGVIGAGDAVNADSFTASLQDAYDNKGTKGIILRINSPGGSPVQAGIINDEIKRQKKLHPAIPVYAVVEDICASGGYYIAVAADKIYVDKASIVGSIGVLMDGFGFTGTMEKLGVERRLLTAGTNKAMLDPFSPVNPKHVEFAQTMLNEIHEQFKAVVREGRGSRLKETPETFSGLFWSGEQGIKMGLADALGSSDYVAREVIKQEEIVDFTYQEGIADRFAKRLGASMASAAGFDAKAGLMKLR
;
A
#
# COMPACT_ATOMS: atom_id res chain seq x y z
N MET A 1 52.32 68.18 -44.46
CA MET A 1 52.14 66.70 -44.60
C MET A 1 52.30 65.94 -43.30
N ALA A 2 52.02 66.54 -42.17
CA ALA A 2 52.20 65.87 -40.83
C ALA A 2 50.87 65.49 -40.07
N ASP A 3 49.72 65.93 -40.60
CA ASP A 3 48.45 65.71 -39.86
C ASP A 3 47.72 64.37 -40.17
N ASN A 4 48.01 63.76 -41.30
CA ASN A 4 47.31 62.56 -41.73
C ASN A 4 47.75 61.24 -40.97
N ASN A 5 48.96 61.28 -40.41
CA ASN A 5 49.49 60.10 -39.69
C ASN A 5 48.98 59.98 -38.24
N THR A 6 48.55 61.07 -37.63
CA THR A 6 48.02 61.11 -36.31
C THR A 6 46.54 60.68 -36.25
N GLU A 7 45.76 61.07 -37.27
CA GLU A 7 44.34 60.64 -37.37
C GLU A 7 44.16 59.14 -37.62
N THR A 8 45.03 58.59 -38.49
CA THR A 8 45.00 57.12 -38.77
C THR A 8 45.41 56.28 -37.55
N ASN A 9 46.30 56.78 -36.71
CA ASN A 9 46.80 56.07 -35.53
C ASN A 9 45.77 56.01 -34.41
N TRP A 10 44.98 57.09 -34.16
CA TRP A 10 43.94 57.02 -33.13
C TRP A 10 42.73 56.19 -33.57
N GLN A 11 42.37 56.20 -34.87
CA GLN A 11 41.33 55.38 -35.44
C GLN A 11 41.66 53.89 -35.31
N GLN A 12 42.89 53.47 -35.63
CA GLN A 12 43.35 52.09 -35.45
C GLN A 12 43.36 51.67 -34.00
N ALA A 13 43.85 52.52 -33.08
CA ALA A 13 43.82 52.23 -31.67
C ALA A 13 42.39 52.11 -31.08
N THR A 14 41.42 52.85 -31.63
CA THR A 14 40.03 52.80 -31.22
C THR A 14 39.36 51.52 -31.72
N ILE A 15 39.62 51.14 -32.99
CA ILE A 15 39.13 49.89 -33.60
C ILE A 15 39.71 48.68 -32.84
N GLU A 16 40.98 48.67 -32.48
CA GLU A 16 41.61 47.62 -31.70
C GLU A 16 41.01 47.52 -30.30
N LYS A 17 40.76 48.65 -29.62
CA LYS A 17 40.06 48.64 -28.33
C LYS A 17 38.64 48.09 -28.42
N LEU A 18 37.86 48.46 -29.45
CA LEU A 18 36.53 47.94 -29.67
C LEU A 18 36.54 46.45 -30.01
N ALA A 19 37.49 46.00 -30.84
CA ALA A 19 37.63 44.57 -31.13
C ALA A 19 38.03 43.75 -29.91
N LEU A 20 38.94 44.26 -29.10
CA LEU A 20 39.35 43.60 -27.84
C LEU A 20 38.24 43.62 -26.79
N SER A 21 37.41 44.67 -26.71
CA SER A 21 36.24 44.69 -25.80
C SER A 21 35.19 43.68 -26.25
N GLY A 22 34.89 43.58 -27.55
CA GLY A 22 33.97 42.57 -28.06
C GLY A 22 34.44 41.11 -27.82
N LEU A 23 35.74 40.84 -27.97
CA LEU A 23 36.33 39.56 -27.64
C LEU A 23 36.28 39.25 -26.15
N LYS A 24 36.44 40.25 -25.28
CA LYS A 24 36.30 40.10 -23.84
C LYS A 24 34.85 39.80 -23.43
N GLU A 25 33.88 40.50 -24.01
CA GLU A 25 32.46 40.23 -23.78
C GLU A 25 32.04 38.86 -24.27
N GLN A 26 32.46 38.44 -25.46
CA GLN A 26 32.18 37.08 -25.95
C GLN A 26 32.79 35.99 -25.07
N LYS A 27 34.02 36.18 -24.59
CA LYS A 27 34.64 35.26 -23.62
C LYS A 27 33.91 35.25 -22.29
N ALA A 28 33.46 36.40 -21.77
CA ALA A 28 32.66 36.50 -20.57
C ALA A 28 31.29 35.82 -20.74
N ALA A 29 30.58 36.08 -21.85
CA ALA A 29 29.30 35.46 -22.16
C ALA A 29 29.41 33.92 -22.26
N ARG A 30 30.47 33.39 -22.93
CA ARG A 30 30.76 31.94 -22.95
C ARG A 30 31.00 31.37 -21.57
N ARG A 31 31.77 32.04 -20.72
CA ARG A 31 32.06 31.60 -19.32
C ARG A 31 30.78 31.56 -18.50
N TRP A 32 29.97 32.62 -18.56
CA TRP A 32 28.66 32.67 -17.88
C TRP A 32 27.69 31.63 -18.43
N GLY A 33 27.64 31.41 -19.75
CA GLY A 33 26.82 30.36 -20.36
C GLY A 33 27.21 28.95 -19.92
N LEU A 34 28.53 28.67 -19.78
CA LEU A 34 29.01 27.38 -19.24
C LEU A 34 28.69 27.26 -17.76
N PHE A 35 28.83 28.32 -16.97
CA PHE A 35 28.50 28.33 -15.55
C PHE A 35 27.03 28.03 -15.31
N PHE A 36 26.11 28.71 -16.00
CA PHE A 36 24.67 28.45 -15.86
C PHE A 36 24.26 27.06 -16.36
N LYS A 37 24.88 26.55 -17.41
CA LYS A 37 24.66 25.17 -17.86
C LYS A 37 25.12 24.15 -16.79
N ALA A 38 26.30 24.34 -16.21
CA ALA A 38 26.81 23.49 -15.15
C ALA A 38 25.88 23.54 -13.92
N LEU A 39 25.41 24.72 -13.53
CA LEU A 39 24.51 24.92 -12.40
C LEU A 39 23.15 24.26 -12.65
N LEU A 40 22.63 24.33 -13.87
CA LEU A 40 21.42 23.61 -14.30
C LEU A 40 21.61 22.09 -14.22
N PHE A 41 22.75 21.58 -14.69
CA PHE A 41 23.06 20.14 -14.58
C PHE A 41 23.16 19.69 -13.14
N ILE A 42 23.84 20.45 -12.27
CA ILE A 42 23.92 20.14 -10.84
C ILE A 42 22.52 20.13 -10.21
N TYR A 43 21.69 21.12 -10.54
CA TYR A 43 20.30 21.18 -10.07
C TYR A 43 19.49 19.97 -10.51
N LEU A 44 19.53 19.61 -11.79
CA LEU A 44 18.84 18.45 -12.34
C LEU A 44 19.37 17.13 -11.73
N PHE A 45 20.68 17.01 -11.55
CA PHE A 45 21.27 15.85 -10.86
C PHE A 45 20.85 15.77 -9.41
N THR A 46 20.83 16.89 -8.69
CA THR A 46 20.36 16.93 -7.28
C THR A 46 18.89 16.50 -7.19
N LEU A 47 18.03 17.02 -8.09
CA LEU A 47 16.64 16.57 -8.16
C LEU A 47 16.52 15.08 -8.51
N LEU A 48 17.34 14.58 -9.42
CA LEU A 48 17.38 13.17 -9.78
C LEU A 48 17.80 12.31 -8.59
N PHE A 49 18.85 12.71 -7.85
CA PHE A 49 19.32 12.00 -6.66
C PHE A 49 18.26 11.98 -5.54
N ILE A 50 17.55 13.10 -5.33
CA ILE A 50 16.41 13.17 -4.40
C ILE A 50 15.29 12.26 -4.87
N ALA A 51 14.95 12.28 -6.17
CA ALA A 51 13.89 11.46 -6.75
C ALA A 51 14.22 9.96 -6.71
N LEU A 52 15.50 9.59 -6.83
CA LEU A 52 15.98 8.21 -6.69
C LEU A 52 16.09 7.77 -5.21
N GLY A 53 15.73 8.63 -4.25
CA GLY A 53 15.76 8.29 -2.83
C GLY A 53 17.17 8.11 -2.24
N TRP A 54 18.24 8.52 -2.96
CA TRP A 54 19.62 8.35 -2.49
C TRP A 54 19.91 9.12 -1.19
N PHE A 55 19.17 10.19 -0.93
CA PHE A 55 19.22 10.94 0.34
C PHE A 55 18.06 10.59 1.29
N GLY A 56 17.13 9.71 0.89
CA GLY A 56 15.91 9.38 1.64
C GLY A 56 16.02 8.16 2.56
N GLY A 57 17.14 7.49 2.60
CA GLY A 57 17.40 6.42 3.57
C GLY A 57 17.82 7.02 4.91
N GLY A 58 16.91 7.67 5.62
CA GLY A 58 17.14 7.97 7.03
C GLY A 58 17.45 6.63 7.72
N ALA A 59 18.64 6.49 8.31
CA ALA A 59 18.95 5.34 9.14
C ALA A 59 17.83 5.24 10.18
N LYS A 60 17.00 4.20 10.07
CA LYS A 60 15.95 3.93 11.06
C LYS A 60 16.64 3.90 12.42
N SER A 61 16.08 4.59 13.41
CA SER A 61 16.67 4.77 14.73
C SER A 61 17.27 3.46 15.25
N SER A 62 18.51 3.54 15.73
CA SER A 62 19.15 2.41 16.46
C SER A 62 18.82 2.43 17.94
N SER A 63 18.13 3.48 18.42
CA SER A 63 17.62 3.57 19.80
C SER A 63 16.49 2.54 20.02
N ALA A 64 16.23 2.21 21.27
CA ALA A 64 15.10 1.34 21.62
C ALA A 64 13.79 2.05 21.26
N HIS A 65 12.93 1.38 20.46
CA HIS A 65 11.69 1.95 19.96
C HIS A 65 10.60 0.88 19.74
N THR A 66 9.38 1.35 19.60
CA THR A 66 8.26 0.57 19.09
C THR A 66 8.20 0.69 17.58
N ALA A 67 8.25 -0.43 16.86
CA ALA A 67 8.02 -0.43 15.41
C ALA A 67 6.53 -0.35 15.11
N LEU A 68 6.15 0.43 14.11
CA LEU A 68 4.78 0.52 13.62
C LEU A 68 4.73 0.09 12.16
N ILE A 69 3.72 -0.72 11.82
CA ILE A 69 3.38 -1.10 10.45
C ILE A 69 1.90 -0.79 10.24
N ASP A 70 1.61 0.07 9.28
CA ASP A 70 0.25 0.50 8.97
C ASP A 70 -0.42 -0.44 7.97
N ILE A 71 -1.65 -0.87 8.27
CA ILE A 71 -2.50 -1.72 7.44
C ILE A 71 -3.78 -0.94 7.14
N SER A 72 -3.69 0.00 6.20
CA SER A 72 -4.77 0.94 5.92
C SER A 72 -5.35 0.75 4.53
N GLY A 73 -6.67 0.56 4.45
CA GLY A 73 -7.42 0.36 3.21
C GLY A 73 -7.66 -1.10 2.83
N VAL A 74 -8.00 -1.33 1.57
CA VAL A 74 -8.34 -2.67 1.04
C VAL A 74 -7.08 -3.53 0.91
N ILE A 75 -7.19 -4.80 1.27
CA ILE A 75 -6.11 -5.79 1.17
C ILE A 75 -6.22 -6.49 -0.19
N GLY A 76 -5.18 -6.38 -1.01
CA GLY A 76 -5.17 -6.99 -2.33
C GLY A 76 -3.83 -6.92 -3.04
N ALA A 77 -3.54 -7.81 -3.99
CA ALA A 77 -2.25 -7.91 -4.66
C ALA A 77 -1.82 -6.64 -5.41
N GLY A 78 -2.78 -5.80 -5.83
CA GLY A 78 -2.51 -4.51 -6.50
C GLY A 78 -2.83 -3.29 -5.64
N ASP A 79 -3.20 -3.48 -4.39
CA ASP A 79 -3.60 -2.42 -3.47
C ASP A 79 -2.40 -1.99 -2.59
N ALA A 80 -2.58 -0.92 -1.83
CA ALA A 80 -1.55 -0.39 -0.93
C ALA A 80 -1.14 -1.42 0.13
N VAL A 81 -2.11 -2.21 0.61
CA VAL A 81 -1.87 -3.32 1.54
C VAL A 81 -1.82 -4.62 0.74
N ASN A 82 -0.63 -5.18 0.59
CA ASN A 82 -0.40 -6.48 -0.05
C ASN A 82 0.67 -7.26 0.72
N ALA A 83 0.70 -8.56 0.50
CA ALA A 83 1.57 -9.47 1.24
C ALA A 83 3.06 -9.17 1.06
N ASP A 84 3.50 -8.80 -0.14
CA ASP A 84 4.91 -8.55 -0.43
C ASP A 84 5.43 -7.32 0.32
N SER A 85 4.68 -6.19 0.22
CA SER A 85 5.03 -4.95 0.90
C SER A 85 4.98 -5.10 2.42
N PHE A 86 3.97 -5.82 2.93
CA PHE A 86 3.85 -6.09 4.36
C PHE A 86 4.98 -6.97 4.88
N THR A 87 5.32 -8.05 4.17
CA THR A 87 6.42 -8.95 4.53
C THR A 87 7.74 -8.21 4.62
N ALA A 88 8.04 -7.33 3.64
CA ALA A 88 9.24 -6.50 3.67
C ALA A 88 9.25 -5.57 4.90
N SER A 89 8.13 -4.90 5.18
CA SER A 89 7.99 -4.04 6.38
C SER A 89 8.21 -4.79 7.68
N LEU A 90 7.60 -5.97 7.79
CA LEU A 90 7.69 -6.80 8.99
C LEU A 90 9.13 -7.31 9.20
N GLN A 91 9.79 -7.73 8.14
CA GLN A 91 11.18 -8.17 8.20
C GLN A 91 12.10 -7.03 8.60
N ASP A 92 11.98 -5.86 7.98
CA ASP A 92 12.74 -4.65 8.34
C ASP A 92 12.56 -4.27 9.81
N ALA A 93 11.33 -4.41 10.35
CA ALA A 93 11.04 -4.12 11.74
C ALA A 93 11.74 -5.11 12.68
N TYR A 94 11.76 -6.40 12.35
CA TYR A 94 12.44 -7.41 13.15
C TYR A 94 13.97 -7.36 13.04
N ASP A 95 14.51 -7.01 11.88
CA ASP A 95 15.96 -6.89 11.65
C ASP A 95 16.55 -5.67 12.36
N ASN A 96 15.73 -4.70 12.74
CA ASN A 96 16.20 -3.52 13.46
C ASN A 96 16.42 -3.84 14.94
N LYS A 97 17.67 -3.72 15.39
CA LYS A 97 18.11 -4.03 16.76
C LYS A 97 17.45 -3.17 17.85
N GLY A 98 16.93 -2.00 17.47
CA GLY A 98 16.20 -1.08 18.36
C GLY A 98 14.76 -1.51 18.65
N THR A 99 14.16 -2.36 17.83
CA THR A 99 12.76 -2.79 17.98
C THR A 99 12.55 -3.60 19.25
N LYS A 100 11.60 -3.16 20.08
CA LYS A 100 11.22 -3.83 21.34
C LYS A 100 9.82 -4.44 21.30
N GLY A 101 9.01 -4.02 20.37
CA GLY A 101 7.69 -4.56 20.07
C GLY A 101 7.19 -3.96 18.76
N ILE A 102 6.22 -4.62 18.14
CA ILE A 102 5.65 -4.22 16.87
C ILE A 102 4.17 -3.93 17.04
N ILE A 103 3.73 -2.80 16.54
CA ILE A 103 2.31 -2.42 16.43
C ILE A 103 1.89 -2.58 14.97
N LEU A 104 0.89 -3.41 14.72
CA LEU A 104 0.13 -3.45 13.49
C LEU A 104 -1.06 -2.51 13.67
N ARG A 105 -0.97 -1.31 13.13
CA ARG A 105 -2.06 -0.33 13.15
C ARG A 105 -3.02 -0.65 12.01
N ILE A 106 -4.27 -1.01 12.33
CA ILE A 106 -5.21 -1.55 11.36
C ILE A 106 -6.40 -0.62 11.18
N ASN A 107 -6.60 -0.19 9.93
CA ASN A 107 -7.80 0.51 9.48
C ASN A 107 -8.23 -0.05 8.11
N SER A 108 -8.79 -1.27 8.12
CA SER A 108 -9.06 -2.03 6.91
C SER A 108 -10.43 -2.73 6.94
N PRO A 109 -11.22 -2.59 5.86
CA PRO A 109 -12.47 -3.35 5.69
C PRO A 109 -12.22 -4.81 5.27
N GLY A 110 -10.96 -5.22 5.07
CA GLY A 110 -10.56 -6.51 4.54
C GLY A 110 -10.23 -6.49 3.05
N GLY A 111 -10.41 -7.62 2.39
CA GLY A 111 -10.10 -7.79 0.97
C GLY A 111 -9.76 -9.24 0.64
N SER A 112 -8.71 -9.47 -0.14
CA SER A 112 -8.30 -10.78 -0.63
C SER A 112 -7.97 -11.76 0.51
N PRO A 113 -8.66 -12.92 0.59
CA PRO A 113 -8.34 -13.96 1.57
C PRO A 113 -6.91 -14.49 1.42
N VAL A 114 -6.41 -14.57 0.19
CA VAL A 114 -5.04 -15.04 -0.10
C VAL A 114 -4.00 -14.09 0.49
N GLN A 115 -4.16 -12.79 0.25
CA GLN A 115 -3.22 -11.79 0.77
C GLN A 115 -3.27 -11.74 2.30
N ALA A 116 -4.46 -11.77 2.89
CA ALA A 116 -4.64 -11.83 4.34
C ALA A 116 -4.02 -13.09 4.96
N GLY A 117 -4.17 -14.24 4.29
CA GLY A 117 -3.58 -15.51 4.71
C GLY A 117 -2.05 -15.47 4.72
N ILE A 118 -1.43 -15.02 3.61
CA ILE A 118 0.04 -14.89 3.52
C ILE A 118 0.57 -13.97 4.62
N ILE A 119 -0.09 -12.84 4.86
CA ILE A 119 0.30 -11.89 5.92
C ILE A 119 0.17 -12.54 7.31
N ASN A 120 -0.93 -13.22 7.60
CA ASN A 120 -1.13 -13.92 8.88
C ASN A 120 -0.04 -14.98 9.13
N ASP A 121 0.26 -15.79 8.11
CA ASP A 121 1.27 -16.83 8.19
C ASP A 121 2.68 -16.24 8.40
N GLU A 122 3.00 -15.13 7.74
CA GLU A 122 4.28 -14.46 7.92
C GLU A 122 4.41 -13.86 9.33
N ILE A 123 3.36 -13.24 9.87
CA ILE A 123 3.38 -12.76 11.26
C ILE A 123 3.65 -13.93 12.22
N LYS A 124 2.95 -15.05 12.06
CA LYS A 124 3.16 -16.25 12.89
C LYS A 124 4.58 -16.80 12.75
N ARG A 125 5.14 -16.81 11.54
CA ARG A 125 6.51 -17.24 11.27
C ARG A 125 7.53 -16.36 11.98
N GLN A 126 7.42 -15.07 11.84
CA GLN A 126 8.33 -14.09 12.45
C GLN A 126 8.26 -14.12 13.98
N LYS A 127 7.08 -14.22 14.56
CA LYS A 127 6.91 -14.38 16.01
C LYS A 127 7.61 -15.64 16.55
N LYS A 128 7.60 -16.74 15.80
CA LYS A 128 8.34 -17.96 16.19
C LYS A 128 9.85 -17.77 16.15
N LEU A 129 10.37 -17.00 15.20
CA LEU A 129 11.80 -16.70 15.06
C LEU A 129 12.28 -15.69 16.10
N HIS A 130 11.40 -14.75 16.50
CA HIS A 130 11.72 -13.64 17.39
C HIS A 130 10.81 -13.58 18.62
N PRO A 131 10.80 -14.62 19.49
CA PRO A 131 9.83 -14.72 20.59
C PRO A 131 9.95 -13.61 21.64
N ALA A 132 11.04 -12.87 21.65
CA ALA A 132 11.26 -11.75 22.57
C ALA A 132 10.62 -10.43 22.10
N ILE A 133 10.17 -10.33 20.83
CA ILE A 133 9.57 -9.13 20.26
C ILE A 133 8.08 -9.39 20.03
N PRO A 134 7.20 -8.89 20.92
CA PRO A 134 5.76 -9.08 20.80
C PRO A 134 5.17 -8.27 19.64
N VAL A 135 4.05 -8.79 19.09
CA VAL A 135 3.26 -8.13 18.04
C VAL A 135 1.87 -7.81 18.57
N TYR A 136 1.46 -6.57 18.49
CA TYR A 136 0.14 -6.10 18.93
C TYR A 136 -0.63 -5.51 17.74
N ALA A 137 -1.88 -5.94 17.55
CA ALA A 137 -2.78 -5.28 16.63
C ALA A 137 -3.49 -4.12 17.37
N VAL A 138 -3.51 -2.95 16.76
CA VAL A 138 -4.24 -1.78 17.25
C VAL A 138 -5.21 -1.34 16.16
N VAL A 139 -6.49 -1.44 16.46
CA VAL A 139 -7.56 -1.10 15.52
C VAL A 139 -7.88 0.37 15.64
N GLU A 140 -7.87 1.08 14.50
CA GLU A 140 -8.41 2.43 14.41
C GLU A 140 -9.93 2.38 14.21
N ASP A 141 -10.44 2.82 13.06
CA ASP A 141 -11.90 2.83 12.81
C ASP A 141 -12.46 1.43 12.54
N ILE A 142 -11.75 0.61 11.71
CA ILE A 142 -12.26 -0.68 11.26
C ILE A 142 -11.16 -1.73 11.11
N CYS A 143 -11.45 -2.93 11.59
CA CYS A 143 -10.67 -4.13 11.37
C CYS A 143 -11.64 -5.29 11.08
N ALA A 144 -12.01 -5.40 9.82
CA ALA A 144 -13.07 -6.32 9.39
C ALA A 144 -12.56 -7.33 8.36
N SER A 145 -13.19 -8.51 8.29
CA SER A 145 -12.92 -9.54 7.29
C SER A 145 -11.42 -9.88 7.19
N GLY A 146 -10.77 -9.73 6.03
CA GLY A 146 -9.33 -9.94 5.86
C GLY A 146 -8.46 -9.14 6.83
N GLY A 147 -8.89 -7.93 7.26
CA GLY A 147 -8.20 -7.15 8.29
C GLY A 147 -8.20 -7.87 9.64
N TYR A 148 -9.34 -8.43 10.02
CA TYR A 148 -9.45 -9.24 11.24
C TYR A 148 -8.69 -10.57 11.14
N TYR A 149 -8.66 -11.18 9.94
CA TYR A 149 -7.84 -12.37 9.66
C TYR A 149 -6.35 -12.12 9.95
N ILE A 150 -5.85 -10.93 9.62
CA ILE A 150 -4.48 -10.52 9.94
C ILE A 150 -4.33 -10.26 11.45
N ALA A 151 -5.27 -9.52 12.05
CA ALA A 151 -5.20 -9.11 13.44
C ALA A 151 -5.09 -10.28 14.42
N VAL A 152 -5.74 -11.41 14.14
CA VAL A 152 -5.72 -12.58 15.03
C VAL A 152 -4.36 -13.30 15.10
N ALA A 153 -3.40 -12.95 14.23
CA ALA A 153 -2.02 -13.42 14.35
C ALA A 153 -1.21 -12.69 15.43
N ALA A 154 -1.69 -11.52 15.89
CA ALA A 154 -1.05 -10.74 16.95
C ALA A 154 -1.20 -11.41 18.32
N ASP A 155 -0.37 -11.00 19.28
CA ASP A 155 -0.43 -11.50 20.67
C ASP A 155 -1.66 -10.97 21.39
N LYS A 156 -1.98 -9.68 21.16
CA LYS A 156 -3.21 -9.05 21.65
C LYS A 156 -3.74 -8.07 20.61
N ILE A 157 -5.05 -7.83 20.66
CA ILE A 157 -5.78 -6.90 19.82
C ILE A 157 -6.35 -5.80 20.70
N TYR A 158 -5.95 -4.56 20.43
CA TYR A 158 -6.43 -3.35 21.08
C TYR A 158 -7.38 -2.61 20.16
N VAL A 159 -8.42 -2.01 20.72
CA VAL A 159 -9.47 -1.32 19.97
C VAL A 159 -9.86 -0.01 20.65
N ASP A 160 -10.50 0.91 19.94
CA ASP A 160 -11.34 1.94 20.55
C ASP A 160 -12.74 1.37 20.84
N LYS A 161 -13.52 2.04 21.69
CA LYS A 161 -14.90 1.65 22.01
C LYS A 161 -15.79 1.57 20.77
N ALA A 162 -15.57 2.49 19.84
CA ALA A 162 -16.33 2.66 18.60
C ALA A 162 -15.72 1.97 17.40
N SER A 163 -14.50 1.40 17.51
CA SER A 163 -13.89 0.61 16.42
C SER A 163 -14.83 -0.49 15.96
N ILE A 164 -14.82 -0.78 14.68
CA ILE A 164 -15.61 -1.89 14.11
C ILE A 164 -14.70 -3.11 13.95
N VAL A 165 -15.09 -4.25 14.52
CA VAL A 165 -14.35 -5.51 14.43
C VAL A 165 -15.25 -6.68 14.02
N GLY A 166 -14.65 -7.71 13.38
CA GLY A 166 -15.36 -8.92 13.01
C GLY A 166 -15.55 -9.05 11.51
N SER A 167 -16.80 -9.11 11.02
CA SER A 167 -17.12 -9.45 9.63
C SER A 167 -16.39 -10.75 9.20
N ILE A 168 -16.50 -11.78 10.09
CA ILE A 168 -15.86 -13.08 9.84
C ILE A 168 -16.76 -13.88 8.91
N GLY A 169 -16.57 -13.63 7.63
CA GLY A 169 -17.34 -14.21 6.55
C GLY A 169 -16.62 -14.09 5.22
N VAL A 170 -17.15 -14.74 4.20
CA VAL A 170 -16.65 -14.70 2.82
C VAL A 170 -17.81 -14.43 1.90
N LEU A 171 -17.65 -13.55 0.93
CA LEU A 171 -18.66 -13.28 -0.07
C LEU A 171 -18.06 -13.33 -1.48
N MET A 172 -18.92 -13.63 -2.44
CA MET A 172 -18.69 -13.45 -3.86
C MET A 172 -19.92 -12.73 -4.40
N ASP A 173 -19.73 -11.53 -4.95
CA ASP A 173 -20.81 -10.72 -5.49
C ASP A 173 -20.67 -10.52 -7.01
N GLY A 174 -21.78 -10.28 -7.67
CA GLY A 174 -21.83 -9.99 -9.10
C GLY A 174 -23.22 -9.51 -9.51
N PHE A 175 -23.32 -8.99 -10.72
CA PHE A 175 -24.57 -8.49 -11.31
C PHE A 175 -24.99 -9.40 -12.45
N GLY A 176 -26.31 -9.58 -12.66
CA GLY A 176 -26.89 -10.27 -13.82
C GLY A 176 -27.54 -9.28 -14.79
N PHE A 177 -27.17 -9.34 -16.05
CA PHE A 177 -27.65 -8.42 -17.09
C PHE A 177 -28.58 -9.06 -18.11
N THR A 178 -28.95 -10.36 -17.99
CA THR A 178 -29.78 -11.10 -18.95
C THR A 178 -31.10 -10.40 -19.25
N GLY A 179 -31.86 -9.99 -18.22
CA GLY A 179 -33.12 -9.29 -18.42
C GLY A 179 -33.00 -7.90 -19.05
N THR A 180 -31.88 -7.22 -18.85
CA THR A 180 -31.59 -5.94 -19.49
C THR A 180 -31.26 -6.12 -20.96
N MET A 181 -30.46 -7.13 -21.28
CA MET A 181 -30.14 -7.50 -22.69
C MET A 181 -31.37 -7.86 -23.48
N GLU A 182 -32.28 -8.68 -22.91
CA GLU A 182 -33.52 -9.05 -23.51
C GLU A 182 -34.39 -7.83 -23.86
N LYS A 183 -34.55 -6.89 -22.91
CA LYS A 183 -35.32 -5.66 -23.12
C LYS A 183 -34.71 -4.73 -24.19
N LEU A 184 -33.41 -4.79 -24.38
CA LEU A 184 -32.68 -3.99 -25.36
C LEU A 184 -32.52 -4.71 -26.72
N GLY A 185 -32.99 -5.95 -26.84
CA GLY A 185 -32.81 -6.75 -28.06
C GLY A 185 -31.35 -7.15 -28.33
N VAL A 186 -30.52 -7.25 -27.27
CA VAL A 186 -29.11 -7.63 -27.37
C VAL A 186 -28.96 -9.12 -27.18
N GLU A 187 -28.41 -9.82 -28.18
CA GLU A 187 -28.12 -11.24 -28.13
C GLU A 187 -26.67 -11.51 -27.77
N ARG A 188 -26.42 -12.37 -26.77
CA ARG A 188 -25.10 -12.86 -26.46
C ARG A 188 -24.76 -14.11 -27.24
N ARG A 189 -23.64 -14.11 -27.94
CA ARG A 189 -23.12 -15.24 -28.70
C ARG A 189 -21.86 -15.79 -28.02
N LEU A 190 -22.03 -16.61 -26.98
CA LEU A 190 -20.97 -17.20 -26.20
C LEU A 190 -20.57 -18.57 -26.74
N LEU A 191 -19.27 -18.74 -27.05
CA LEU A 191 -18.67 -20.03 -27.41
C LEU A 191 -17.60 -20.35 -26.36
N THR A 192 -17.67 -21.56 -25.79
CA THR A 192 -16.70 -22.01 -24.79
C THR A 192 -16.20 -23.40 -25.09
N ALA A 193 -14.94 -23.67 -24.76
CA ALA A 193 -14.41 -25.02 -24.65
C ALA A 193 -14.23 -25.30 -23.14
N GLY A 194 -14.91 -26.34 -22.65
CA GLY A 194 -15.07 -26.67 -21.23
C GLY A 194 -16.48 -26.31 -20.72
N THR A 195 -17.18 -27.31 -20.20
CA THR A 195 -18.61 -27.24 -19.82
C THR A 195 -18.93 -26.14 -18.77
N ASN A 196 -17.95 -25.80 -17.90
CA ASN A 196 -18.14 -24.82 -16.83
C ASN A 196 -17.33 -23.53 -17.05
N LYS A 197 -16.76 -23.30 -18.25
CA LYS A 197 -15.88 -22.17 -18.50
C LYS A 197 -16.56 -20.82 -18.35
N ALA A 198 -17.88 -20.75 -18.51
CA ALA A 198 -18.73 -19.58 -18.33
C ALA A 198 -19.49 -19.61 -16.98
N MET A 199 -18.90 -20.22 -15.96
CA MET A 199 -19.52 -20.26 -14.64
C MET A 199 -19.72 -18.82 -14.10
N LEU A 200 -20.96 -18.54 -13.62
CA LEU A 200 -21.36 -17.24 -13.06
C LEU A 200 -21.17 -16.05 -14.02
N ASP A 201 -21.22 -16.30 -15.33
CA ASP A 201 -21.19 -15.24 -16.32
C ASP A 201 -22.40 -14.29 -16.16
N PRO A 202 -22.16 -12.95 -16.00
CA PRO A 202 -23.23 -11.99 -15.72
C PRO A 202 -24.22 -11.78 -16.87
N PHE A 203 -23.88 -12.24 -18.07
CA PHE A 203 -24.68 -12.07 -19.28
C PHE A 203 -25.38 -13.36 -19.69
N SER A 204 -25.31 -14.43 -18.91
CA SER A 204 -26.00 -15.69 -19.10
C SER A 204 -26.98 -15.99 -17.98
N PRO A 205 -28.04 -16.79 -18.20
CA PRO A 205 -28.90 -17.22 -17.11
C PRO A 205 -28.15 -17.96 -16.02
N VAL A 206 -28.56 -17.76 -14.78
CA VAL A 206 -27.95 -18.43 -13.64
C VAL A 206 -28.16 -19.94 -13.70
N ASN A 207 -27.05 -20.68 -13.57
CA ASN A 207 -27.11 -22.14 -13.48
C ASN A 207 -27.03 -22.54 -11.98
N PRO A 208 -28.07 -23.22 -11.42
CA PRO A 208 -28.08 -23.64 -10.03
C PRO A 208 -26.86 -24.49 -9.61
N LYS A 209 -26.37 -25.36 -10.50
CA LYS A 209 -25.17 -26.18 -10.23
C LYS A 209 -23.90 -25.33 -10.06
N HIS A 210 -23.79 -24.22 -10.80
CA HIS A 210 -22.66 -23.29 -10.65
C HIS A 210 -22.76 -22.54 -9.33
N VAL A 211 -23.97 -22.17 -8.89
CA VAL A 211 -24.20 -21.52 -7.59
C VAL A 211 -23.82 -22.48 -6.47
N GLU A 212 -24.27 -23.73 -6.52
CA GLU A 212 -23.93 -24.75 -5.52
C GLU A 212 -22.42 -25.00 -5.41
N PHE A 213 -21.74 -25.10 -6.55
CA PHE A 213 -20.29 -25.24 -6.59
C PHE A 213 -19.58 -24.02 -5.96
N ALA A 214 -19.99 -22.80 -6.33
CA ALA A 214 -19.42 -21.57 -5.78
C ALA A 214 -19.68 -21.46 -4.27
N GLN A 215 -20.88 -21.82 -3.80
CA GLN A 215 -21.23 -21.83 -2.37
C GLN A 215 -20.37 -22.83 -1.59
N THR A 216 -20.10 -24.01 -2.16
CA THR A 216 -19.19 -24.99 -1.54
C THR A 216 -17.79 -24.40 -1.34
N MET A 217 -17.24 -23.77 -2.37
CA MET A 217 -15.93 -23.09 -2.30
C MET A 217 -15.93 -21.96 -1.25
N LEU A 218 -16.98 -21.14 -1.19
CA LEU A 218 -17.11 -20.08 -0.19
C LEU A 218 -17.15 -20.66 1.23
N ASN A 219 -17.87 -21.77 1.44
CA ASN A 219 -17.94 -22.45 2.72
C ASN A 219 -16.55 -22.98 3.14
N GLU A 220 -15.77 -23.54 2.23
CA GLU A 220 -14.41 -24.02 2.52
C GLU A 220 -13.49 -22.85 2.95
N ILE A 221 -13.52 -21.73 2.25
CA ILE A 221 -12.72 -20.54 2.61
C ILE A 221 -13.20 -19.98 3.98
N HIS A 222 -14.50 -20.00 4.23
CA HIS A 222 -15.06 -19.55 5.50
C HIS A 222 -14.64 -20.47 6.67
N GLU A 223 -14.61 -21.79 6.48
CA GLU A 223 -14.09 -22.72 7.51
C GLU A 223 -12.61 -22.46 7.81
N GLN A 224 -11.79 -22.16 6.78
CA GLN A 224 -10.39 -21.76 7.00
C GLN A 224 -10.31 -20.49 7.85
N PHE A 225 -11.13 -19.49 7.57
CA PHE A 225 -11.16 -18.25 8.36
C PHE A 225 -11.56 -18.52 9.82
N LYS A 226 -12.61 -19.30 10.04
CA LYS A 226 -13.05 -19.70 11.38
C LYS A 226 -11.94 -20.43 12.15
N ALA A 227 -11.22 -21.33 11.50
CA ALA A 227 -10.11 -22.06 12.10
C ALA A 227 -8.98 -21.11 12.55
N VAL A 228 -8.60 -20.14 11.71
CA VAL A 228 -7.57 -19.15 12.02
C VAL A 228 -7.99 -18.25 13.19
N VAL A 229 -9.25 -17.83 13.24
CA VAL A 229 -9.77 -17.03 14.36
C VAL A 229 -9.76 -17.84 15.65
N ARG A 230 -10.22 -19.10 15.63
CA ARG A 230 -10.18 -19.98 16.79
C ARG A 230 -8.76 -20.21 17.29
N GLU A 231 -7.81 -20.44 16.38
CA GLU A 231 -6.40 -20.58 16.72
C GLU A 231 -5.83 -19.31 17.36
N GLY A 232 -6.03 -18.16 16.73
CA GLY A 232 -5.45 -16.89 17.18
C GLY A 232 -6.09 -16.37 18.47
N ARG A 233 -7.38 -16.57 18.67
CA ARG A 233 -8.08 -16.14 19.88
C ARG A 233 -8.01 -17.18 21.03
N GLY A 234 -7.94 -18.45 20.69
CA GLY A 234 -7.87 -19.54 21.68
C GLY A 234 -8.98 -19.46 22.73
N SER A 235 -8.64 -19.65 23.98
CA SER A 235 -9.60 -19.62 25.12
C SER A 235 -10.22 -18.21 25.37
N ARG A 236 -9.73 -17.16 24.75
CA ARG A 236 -10.31 -15.80 24.83
C ARG A 236 -11.62 -15.68 24.08
N LEU A 237 -11.81 -16.47 23.01
CA LEU A 237 -13.00 -16.42 22.17
C LEU A 237 -14.22 -16.95 22.93
N LYS A 238 -15.28 -16.15 22.98
CA LYS A 238 -16.60 -16.55 23.47
C LYS A 238 -17.51 -16.74 22.27
N GLU A 239 -17.38 -17.90 21.63
CA GLU A 239 -18.08 -18.22 20.40
C GLU A 239 -19.60 -18.28 20.61
N THR A 240 -20.35 -17.58 19.75
CA THR A 240 -21.81 -17.65 19.64
C THR A 240 -22.19 -18.00 18.21
N PRO A 241 -23.42 -18.38 17.90
CA PRO A 241 -23.86 -18.65 16.54
C PRO A 241 -23.60 -17.48 15.57
N GLU A 242 -23.64 -16.25 16.08
CA GLU A 242 -23.44 -15.04 15.29
C GLU A 242 -21.97 -14.72 15.03
N THR A 243 -21.04 -15.24 15.85
CA THR A 243 -19.60 -14.89 15.79
C THR A 243 -19.02 -15.07 14.38
N PHE A 244 -19.45 -16.11 13.69
CA PHE A 244 -18.98 -16.46 12.35
C PHE A 244 -20.03 -16.25 11.25
N SER A 245 -21.04 -15.43 11.50
CA SER A 245 -22.12 -15.16 10.54
C SER A 245 -21.81 -14.05 9.51
N GLY A 246 -20.64 -13.41 9.62
CA GLY A 246 -20.30 -12.25 8.82
C GLY A 246 -20.73 -10.91 9.44
N LEU A 247 -21.33 -10.92 10.62
CA LEU A 247 -21.66 -9.71 11.36
C LEU A 247 -20.40 -9.02 11.90
N PHE A 248 -20.55 -7.75 12.27
CA PHE A 248 -19.51 -6.94 12.89
C PHE A 248 -20.02 -6.28 14.17
N TRP A 249 -19.12 -5.90 15.03
CA TRP A 249 -19.41 -5.41 16.37
C TRP A 249 -18.58 -4.17 16.69
N SER A 250 -19.06 -3.36 17.63
CA SER A 250 -18.23 -2.30 18.20
C SER A 250 -17.05 -2.88 18.96
N GLY A 251 -15.98 -2.13 19.16
CA GLY A 251 -14.83 -2.58 19.92
C GLY A 251 -15.17 -3.04 21.32
N GLU A 252 -16.10 -2.33 21.99
CA GLU A 252 -16.58 -2.72 23.32
C GLU A 252 -17.29 -4.09 23.31
N GLN A 253 -18.13 -4.33 22.29
CA GLN A 253 -18.77 -5.64 22.11
C GLN A 253 -17.74 -6.71 21.74
N GLY A 254 -16.77 -6.37 20.88
CA GLY A 254 -15.68 -7.25 20.48
C GLY A 254 -14.85 -7.74 21.67
N ILE A 255 -14.59 -6.88 22.66
CA ILE A 255 -13.93 -7.29 23.92
C ILE A 255 -14.79 -8.28 24.68
N LYS A 256 -16.09 -8.02 24.82
CA LYS A 256 -17.02 -8.93 25.54
C LYS A 256 -17.11 -10.32 24.89
N MET A 257 -17.00 -10.37 23.56
CA MET A 257 -17.00 -11.60 22.75
C MET A 257 -15.63 -12.28 22.66
N GLY A 258 -14.58 -11.64 23.15
CA GLY A 258 -13.21 -12.13 23.02
C GLY A 258 -12.59 -11.95 21.64
N LEU A 259 -13.19 -11.13 20.79
CA LEU A 259 -12.62 -10.76 19.50
C LEU A 259 -11.49 -9.71 19.63
N ALA A 260 -11.52 -8.93 20.70
CA ALA A 260 -10.44 -8.01 21.09
C ALA A 260 -10.06 -8.24 22.56
N ASP A 261 -8.93 -7.70 23.01
CA ASP A 261 -8.41 -7.95 24.35
C ASP A 261 -8.63 -6.77 25.30
N ALA A 262 -8.44 -5.54 24.82
CA ALA A 262 -8.57 -4.33 25.65
C ALA A 262 -8.77 -3.08 24.80
N LEU A 263 -9.12 -1.99 25.48
CA LEU A 263 -9.10 -0.65 24.87
C LEU A 263 -7.66 -0.12 24.84
N GLY A 264 -7.28 0.57 23.77
CA GLY A 264 -5.98 1.22 23.66
C GLY A 264 -5.67 1.73 22.27
N SER A 265 -5.00 2.91 22.21
CA SER A 265 -4.44 3.48 20.99
C SER A 265 -2.99 2.98 20.75
N SER A 266 -2.42 3.28 19.59
CA SER A 266 -1.02 2.97 19.28
C SER A 266 -0.07 3.61 20.31
N ASP A 267 -0.31 4.87 20.70
CA ASP A 267 0.51 5.56 21.70
C ASP A 267 0.39 4.90 23.08
N TYR A 268 -0.84 4.48 23.46
CA TYR A 268 -1.03 3.74 24.70
C TYR A 268 -0.26 2.43 24.70
N VAL A 269 -0.34 1.65 23.62
CA VAL A 269 0.35 0.35 23.53
C VAL A 269 1.88 0.55 23.54
N ALA A 270 2.39 1.54 22.82
CA ALA A 270 3.81 1.87 22.82
C ALA A 270 4.31 2.23 24.23
N ARG A 271 3.64 3.18 24.90
CA ARG A 271 4.03 3.69 26.20
C ARG A 271 3.78 2.70 27.33
N GLU A 272 2.59 2.11 27.42
CA GLU A 272 2.17 1.34 28.59
C GLU A 272 2.40 -0.16 28.47
N VAL A 273 2.39 -0.71 27.24
CA VAL A 273 2.48 -2.16 27.01
C VAL A 273 3.90 -2.55 26.58
N ILE A 274 4.44 -1.91 25.56
CA ILE A 274 5.79 -2.18 25.04
C ILE A 274 6.84 -1.47 25.90
N LYS A 275 6.47 -0.36 26.57
CA LYS A 275 7.36 0.50 27.39
C LYS A 275 8.44 1.17 26.56
N GLN A 276 8.12 1.48 25.30
CA GLN A 276 8.95 2.27 24.39
C GLN A 276 8.05 3.28 23.68
N GLU A 277 8.08 4.52 24.15
CA GLU A 277 7.20 5.60 23.68
C GLU A 277 7.57 6.08 22.27
N GLU A 278 8.86 6.01 21.91
CA GLU A 278 9.31 6.35 20.56
C GLU A 278 8.72 5.34 19.56
N ILE A 279 7.95 5.83 18.59
CA ILE A 279 7.36 5.01 17.54
C ILE A 279 8.09 5.30 16.23
N VAL A 280 8.63 4.26 15.61
CA VAL A 280 9.29 4.31 14.30
C VAL A 280 8.44 3.58 13.27
N ASP A 281 8.06 4.27 12.21
CA ASP A 281 7.25 3.73 11.13
C ASP A 281 8.09 2.90 10.15
N PHE A 282 7.75 1.63 10.02
CA PHE A 282 8.34 0.66 9.10
C PHE A 282 7.46 0.35 7.91
N THR A 283 6.31 1.00 7.79
CA THR A 283 5.38 0.78 6.68
C THR A 283 6.09 0.99 5.34
N TYR A 284 5.97 0.02 4.45
CA TYR A 284 6.53 0.11 3.11
C TYR A 284 5.99 1.32 2.37
N GLN A 285 6.88 2.16 1.89
CA GLN A 285 6.52 3.29 1.05
C GLN A 285 7.10 3.09 -0.34
N GLU A 286 6.24 3.07 -1.33
CA GLU A 286 6.70 3.07 -2.71
C GLU A 286 7.63 4.26 -2.98
N GLY A 287 8.72 4.01 -3.67
CA GLY A 287 9.65 5.05 -4.08
C GLY A 287 8.94 6.16 -4.88
N ILE A 288 9.43 7.40 -4.77
CA ILE A 288 8.87 8.54 -5.52
C ILE A 288 8.89 8.26 -7.03
N ALA A 289 9.95 7.59 -7.52
CA ALA A 289 10.09 7.19 -8.91
C ALA A 289 9.00 6.19 -9.34
N ASP A 290 8.70 5.20 -8.49
CA ASP A 290 7.65 4.19 -8.76
C ASP A 290 6.26 4.81 -8.77
N ARG A 291 5.99 5.72 -7.82
CA ARG A 291 4.74 6.50 -7.80
C ARG A 291 4.57 7.34 -9.06
N PHE A 292 5.65 7.98 -9.50
CA PHE A 292 5.65 8.79 -10.72
C PHE A 292 5.45 7.92 -11.96
N ALA A 293 6.16 6.80 -12.08
CA ALA A 293 6.02 5.85 -13.17
C ALA A 293 4.61 5.26 -13.24
N LYS A 294 4.01 4.88 -12.11
CA LYS A 294 2.63 4.40 -12.03
C LYS A 294 1.62 5.47 -12.45
N ARG A 295 1.79 6.71 -12.00
CA ARG A 295 0.92 7.84 -12.40
C ARG A 295 1.04 8.17 -13.88
N LEU A 296 2.26 8.19 -14.41
CA LEU A 296 2.51 8.43 -15.83
C LEU A 296 1.91 7.29 -16.68
N GLY A 297 2.14 6.04 -16.29
CA GLY A 297 1.58 4.87 -16.95
C GLY A 297 0.05 4.85 -16.92
N ALA A 298 -0.58 5.16 -15.79
CA ALA A 298 -2.03 5.28 -15.68
C ALA A 298 -2.60 6.43 -16.54
N SER A 299 -1.92 7.58 -16.58
CA SER A 299 -2.33 8.72 -17.42
C SER A 299 -2.19 8.39 -18.91
N MET A 300 -1.14 7.67 -19.31
CA MET A 300 -0.94 7.23 -20.69
C MET A 300 -1.98 6.17 -21.07
N ALA A 301 -2.30 5.22 -20.19
CA ALA A 301 -3.32 4.21 -20.43
C ALA A 301 -4.72 4.83 -20.57
N SER A 302 -5.07 5.81 -19.73
CA SER A 302 -6.33 6.55 -19.84
C SER A 302 -6.40 7.42 -21.10
N ALA A 303 -5.30 8.06 -21.48
CA ALA A 303 -5.20 8.83 -22.72
C ALA A 303 -5.28 7.95 -23.99
N ALA A 304 -4.83 6.68 -23.89
CA ALA A 304 -4.95 5.68 -24.96
C ALA A 304 -6.30 4.95 -24.97
N GLY A 305 -7.26 5.30 -24.09
CA GLY A 305 -8.58 4.69 -24.03
C GLY A 305 -8.60 3.28 -23.40
N PHE A 306 -7.51 2.86 -22.75
CA PHE A 306 -7.43 1.60 -22.01
C PHE A 306 -7.81 1.82 -20.54
N ASP A 307 -9.10 1.77 -20.23
CA ASP A 307 -9.56 1.75 -18.83
C ASP A 307 -9.48 0.33 -18.29
N ALA A 308 -8.38 -0.01 -17.62
CA ALA A 308 -8.10 -1.37 -17.11
C ALA A 308 -8.98 -1.78 -15.90
N LYS A 309 -10.01 -1.01 -15.55
CA LYS A 309 -10.91 -1.29 -14.41
C LYS A 309 -12.16 -2.07 -14.76
N ALA A 310 -12.34 -2.49 -16.00
CA ALA A 310 -13.49 -3.32 -16.38
C ALA A 310 -13.18 -4.80 -16.18
N GLY A 311 -13.73 -5.41 -15.13
CA GLY A 311 -14.13 -6.80 -15.16
C GLY A 311 -13.25 -7.85 -14.49
N LEU A 312 -12.64 -7.59 -13.36
CA LEU A 312 -12.16 -8.70 -12.51
C LEU A 312 -13.13 -8.90 -11.34
N MET A 313 -13.75 -10.09 -11.35
CA MET A 313 -14.51 -10.61 -10.22
C MET A 313 -13.59 -10.66 -9.00
N LYS A 314 -13.84 -9.82 -8.01
CA LYS A 314 -13.05 -9.80 -6.78
C LYS A 314 -13.73 -10.67 -5.73
N LEU A 315 -13.02 -11.67 -5.23
CA LEU A 315 -13.36 -12.35 -3.98
C LEU A 315 -13.02 -11.39 -2.82
N ARG A 316 -13.98 -11.07 -1.99
CA ARG A 316 -13.84 -10.29 -0.76
C ARG A 316 -14.24 -11.11 0.47
#